data_450df8e86cc4c384a5a1fc6c9d0ceee0
#
_entry.id   450df8e86cc4c384a5a1fc6c9d0ceee0
#
_cell.length_a   1.000
_cell.length_b   1.000
_cell.length_c   1.000
_cell.angle_alpha   90.00
_cell.angle_beta   90.00
_cell.angle_gamma   90.00
#
_symmetry.space_group_name_H-M   'P 1'
#
loop_
_entity.id
_entity.type
_entity.pdbx_description
1 polymer ?
#
loop_
_entity_poly.entity_id
_entity_poly.type
_entity_poly.pdbx_seq_one_letter_code
_entity_poly.pdbx_strand_id
1 'polypeptide(L)'
;MRTVKSYVGYAIKSRQILFGVSNIVGAYGKKMPTVVIYDANIGESSKDKLLTFTNKNGIESFSLCVEDIYPDKNCKAIGVIDKNLATAIINRIRSLQNE
;
A
#
# COMPACT_ATOMS: atom_id res chain seq x y z
N MET A 1 -16.90 -6.85 -10.55
CA MET A 1 -15.84 -7.39 -9.68
C MET A 1 -14.96 -6.25 -9.16
N ARG A 2 -14.67 -6.25 -7.87
CA ARG A 2 -13.85 -5.19 -7.28
C ARG A 2 -12.36 -5.42 -7.54
N THR A 3 -11.66 -4.36 -7.84
CA THR A 3 -10.22 -4.39 -8.14
C THR A 3 -9.44 -3.74 -7.01
N VAL A 4 -8.11 -3.90 -7.03
CA VAL A 4 -7.23 -3.21 -6.09
C VAL A 4 -7.46 -1.71 -6.16
N LYS A 5 -7.61 -1.17 -7.37
CA LYS A 5 -7.89 0.25 -7.59
C LYS A 5 -9.18 0.69 -6.88
N SER A 6 -10.24 -0.13 -6.94
CA SER A 6 -11.51 0.16 -6.27
C SER A 6 -11.34 0.23 -4.76
N TYR A 7 -10.64 -0.72 -4.19
CA TYR A 7 -10.40 -0.77 -2.73
C TYR A 7 -9.56 0.43 -2.28
N VAL A 8 -8.55 0.81 -3.05
CA VAL A 8 -7.75 2.00 -2.75
C VAL A 8 -8.64 3.24 -2.81
N GLY A 9 -9.56 3.32 -3.77
CA GLY A 9 -10.52 4.41 -3.85
C GLY A 9 -11.39 4.53 -2.60
N TYR A 10 -11.85 3.42 -2.05
CA TYR A 10 -12.60 3.43 -0.79
C TYR A 10 -11.74 3.91 0.38
N ALA A 11 -10.48 3.49 0.43
CA ALA A 11 -9.55 3.92 1.47
C ALA A 11 -9.33 5.44 1.43
N ILE A 12 -9.25 6.00 0.22
CA ILE A 12 -9.12 7.45 0.03
C ILE A 12 -10.34 8.18 0.57
N LYS A 13 -11.53 7.71 0.20
CA LYS A 13 -12.79 8.33 0.64
C LYS A 13 -12.95 8.29 2.15
N SER A 14 -12.53 7.22 2.79
CA SER A 14 -12.64 7.07 4.24
C SER A 14 -11.44 7.63 5.00
N ARG A 15 -10.47 8.21 4.29
CA ARG A 15 -9.23 8.77 4.86
C ARG A 15 -8.40 7.73 5.61
N GLN A 16 -8.46 6.49 5.17
CA GLN A 16 -7.73 5.37 5.75
C GLN A 16 -6.56 4.99 4.86
N ILE A 17 -5.79 5.99 4.42
CA ILE A 17 -4.70 5.79 3.46
C ILE A 17 -3.54 6.75 3.74
N LEU A 18 -2.33 6.28 3.42
CA LEU A 18 -1.12 7.08 3.49
C LEU A 18 -0.44 7.06 2.12
N PHE A 19 0.05 8.20 1.69
CA PHE A 19 0.76 8.32 0.41
C PHE A 19 2.22 8.67 0.65
N GLY A 20 3.12 7.97 -0.04
CA GLY A 20 4.53 8.26 0.00
C GLY A 20 5.28 7.54 1.11
N VAL A 21 6.56 7.26 0.85
CA VAL A 21 7.40 6.51 1.77
C VAL A 21 7.53 7.21 3.12
N SER A 22 7.77 8.53 3.12
CA SER A 22 7.96 9.28 4.36
C SER A 22 6.76 9.19 5.30
N ASN A 23 5.55 9.31 4.74
CA ASN A 23 4.33 9.24 5.53
C ASN A 23 4.09 7.83 6.07
N ILE A 24 4.43 6.83 5.28
CA ILE A 24 4.26 5.43 5.69
C ILE A 24 5.23 5.07 6.82
N VAL A 25 6.52 5.35 6.64
CA VAL A 25 7.52 4.98 7.65
C VAL A 25 7.42 5.83 8.91
N GLY A 26 6.76 6.98 8.83
CA GLY A 26 6.49 7.83 9.98
C GLY A 26 5.21 7.49 10.72
N ALA A 27 4.43 6.54 10.24
CA ALA A 27 3.15 6.19 10.84
C ALA A 27 3.32 5.43 12.15
N TYR A 28 2.38 5.63 13.07
CA TYR A 28 2.39 4.94 14.35
C TYR A 28 0.97 4.89 14.92
N GLY A 29 0.76 4.00 15.90
CA GLY A 29 -0.51 3.89 16.59
C GLY A 29 -1.66 3.49 15.66
N LYS A 30 -2.76 4.22 15.74
CA LYS A 30 -3.96 3.93 14.97
C LYS A 30 -3.82 4.21 13.48
N LYS A 31 -2.78 4.94 13.09
CA LYS A 31 -2.52 5.26 11.67
C LYS A 31 -1.52 4.32 11.03
N MET A 32 -1.11 3.27 11.72
CA MET A 32 -0.22 2.27 11.16
C MET A 32 -0.91 1.55 10.00
N PRO A 33 -0.26 1.47 8.82
CA PRO A 33 -0.88 0.77 7.69
C PRO A 33 -0.92 -0.74 7.93
N THR A 34 -1.92 -1.40 7.36
CA THR A 34 -2.07 -2.85 7.42
C THR A 34 -1.48 -3.52 6.19
N VAL A 35 -1.47 -2.82 5.07
CA VAL A 35 -0.81 -3.28 3.84
C VAL A 35 -0.10 -2.10 3.19
N VAL A 36 1.04 -2.37 2.55
CA VAL A 36 1.80 -1.37 1.81
C VAL A 36 1.98 -1.85 0.38
N ILE A 37 1.70 -0.98 -0.58
CA ILE A 37 1.92 -1.24 -1.99
C ILE A 37 2.95 -0.23 -2.47
N TYR A 38 4.02 -0.71 -3.11
CA TYR A 38 5.04 0.18 -3.64
C TYR A 38 5.25 -0.08 -5.14
N ASP A 39 5.69 0.98 -5.82
CA ASP A 39 5.89 0.92 -7.27
C ASP A 39 7.09 0.04 -7.61
N ALA A 40 6.97 -0.75 -8.68
CA ALA A 40 8.06 -1.60 -9.14
C ALA A 40 9.31 -0.80 -9.52
N ASN A 41 9.15 0.48 -9.85
CA ASN A 41 10.23 1.39 -10.23
C ASN A 41 10.69 2.30 -9.09
N ILE A 42 10.30 1.99 -7.86
CA ILE A 42 10.73 2.78 -6.70
C ILE A 42 12.25 2.74 -6.56
N GLY A 43 12.86 3.86 -6.11
CA GLY A 43 14.29 3.93 -5.90
C GLY A 43 14.75 2.98 -4.79
N GLU A 44 15.98 2.46 -4.92
CA GLU A 44 16.54 1.47 -3.99
C GLU A 44 16.54 1.96 -2.54
N SER A 45 16.96 3.20 -2.31
CA SER A 45 17.00 3.79 -0.98
C SER A 45 15.62 3.86 -0.33
N SER A 46 14.63 4.29 -1.10
CA SER A 46 13.24 4.35 -0.64
C SER A 46 12.66 2.98 -0.37
N LYS A 47 12.97 2.03 -1.25
CA LYS A 47 12.53 0.65 -1.11
C LYS A 47 13.10 0.03 0.17
N ASP A 48 14.39 0.23 0.44
CA ASP A 48 15.04 -0.32 1.62
C ASP A 48 14.40 0.22 2.91
N LYS A 49 14.13 1.53 2.95
CA LYS A 49 13.47 2.14 4.12
C LYS A 49 12.07 1.56 4.32
N LEU A 50 11.33 1.41 3.24
CA LEU A 50 9.96 0.91 3.28
C LEU A 50 9.91 -0.54 3.75
N LEU A 51 10.76 -1.40 3.16
CA LEU A 51 10.79 -2.82 3.51
C LEU A 51 11.30 -3.05 4.94
N THR A 52 12.27 -2.27 5.39
CA THR A 52 12.73 -2.32 6.77
C THR A 52 11.58 -2.02 7.72
N PHE A 53 10.80 -0.98 7.41
CA PHE A 53 9.63 -0.60 8.21
C PHE A 53 8.57 -1.71 8.21
N THR A 54 8.22 -2.24 7.05
CA THR A 54 7.17 -3.28 6.95
C THR A 54 7.59 -4.56 7.65
N ASN A 55 8.85 -4.97 7.49
CA ASN A 55 9.37 -6.17 8.14
C ASN A 55 9.38 -6.03 9.66
N LYS A 56 9.80 -4.87 10.15
CA LYS A 56 9.85 -4.59 11.58
C LYS A 56 8.47 -4.64 12.23
N ASN A 57 7.45 -4.21 11.50
CA ASN A 57 6.09 -4.08 12.03
C ASN A 57 5.15 -5.21 11.59
N GLY A 58 5.67 -6.22 10.89
CA GLY A 58 4.86 -7.35 10.44
C GLY A 58 3.78 -6.98 9.43
N ILE A 59 4.08 -6.00 8.56
CA ILE A 59 3.13 -5.48 7.57
C ILE A 59 3.37 -6.17 6.22
N GLU A 60 2.29 -6.64 5.59
CA GLU A 60 2.37 -7.18 4.23
C GLU A 60 2.72 -6.08 3.24
N SER A 61 3.62 -6.38 2.30
CA SER A 61 3.99 -5.43 1.26
C SER A 61 3.99 -6.10 -0.10
N PHE A 62 3.61 -5.35 -1.13
CA PHE A 62 3.52 -5.85 -2.51
C PHE A 62 4.08 -4.82 -3.48
N SER A 63 4.76 -5.31 -4.52
CA SER A 63 5.27 -4.48 -5.61
C SER A 63 4.28 -4.52 -6.77
N LEU A 64 3.73 -3.37 -7.14
CA LEU A 64 2.77 -3.23 -8.24
C LEU A 64 3.06 -1.94 -8.99
N CYS A 65 2.37 -1.73 -10.10
CA CYS A 65 2.41 -0.44 -10.79
C CYS A 65 1.44 0.51 -10.10
N VAL A 66 1.95 1.40 -9.25
CA VAL A 66 1.13 2.32 -8.47
C VAL A 66 0.36 3.28 -9.38
N GLU A 67 0.93 3.64 -10.53
CA GLU A 67 0.26 4.50 -11.50
C GLU A 67 -1.05 3.88 -12.01
N ASP A 68 -1.11 2.56 -12.16
CA ASP A 68 -2.34 1.87 -12.57
C ASP A 68 -3.39 1.89 -11.46
N ILE A 69 -2.97 2.03 -10.22
CA ILE A 69 -3.87 2.02 -9.05
C ILE A 69 -4.33 3.43 -8.72
N TYR A 70 -3.43 4.40 -8.76
CA TYR A 70 -3.74 5.79 -8.45
C TYR A 70 -2.92 6.75 -9.31
N PRO A 71 -3.38 6.99 -10.56
CA PRO A 71 -2.62 7.83 -11.51
C PRO A 71 -2.61 9.31 -11.18
N ASP A 72 -3.56 9.77 -10.36
CA ASP A 72 -3.73 11.19 -10.06
C ASP A 72 -2.67 11.73 -9.09
N LYS A 73 -1.88 10.87 -8.48
CA LYS A 73 -0.89 11.28 -7.50
C LYS A 73 0.46 10.69 -7.84
N ASN A 74 1.46 11.54 -7.96
CA ASN A 74 2.81 11.11 -8.28
C ASN A 74 3.52 10.59 -7.03
N CYS A 75 3.13 9.43 -6.58
CA CYS A 75 3.74 8.78 -5.42
C CYS A 75 4.17 7.36 -5.78
N LYS A 76 5.16 6.86 -5.07
CA LYS A 76 5.73 5.53 -5.32
C LYS A 76 5.34 4.50 -4.27
N ALA A 77 4.54 4.89 -3.29
CA ALA A 77 4.09 3.97 -2.24
C ALA A 77 2.75 4.41 -1.68
N ILE A 78 1.93 3.42 -1.32
CA ILE A 78 0.62 3.62 -0.74
C ILE A 78 0.49 2.68 0.46
N GLY A 79 0.01 3.20 1.60
CA GLY A 79 -0.30 2.39 2.76
C GLY A 79 -1.78 2.46 3.06
N VAL A 80 -2.44 1.33 3.23
CA VAL A 80 -3.86 1.27 3.58
C VAL A 80 -4.01 0.91 5.05
N ILE A 81 -4.71 1.76 5.79
CA ILE A 81 -4.83 1.65 7.25
C ILE A 81 -5.96 0.69 7.65
N ASP A 82 -7.13 0.84 7.03
CA ASP A 82 -8.31 0.03 7.36
C ASP A 82 -8.04 -1.46 7.13
N LYS A 83 -8.24 -2.26 8.18
CA LYS A 83 -7.94 -3.69 8.13
C LYS A 83 -8.82 -4.45 7.15
N ASN A 84 -10.09 -4.09 7.05
CA ASN A 84 -11.01 -4.77 6.14
C ASN A 84 -10.64 -4.51 4.68
N LEU A 85 -10.35 -3.26 4.34
CA LEU A 85 -9.91 -2.92 3.00
C LEU A 85 -8.56 -3.53 2.68
N ALA A 86 -7.63 -3.49 3.64
CA ALA A 86 -6.31 -4.10 3.46
C ALA A 86 -6.40 -5.59 3.20
N THR A 87 -7.24 -6.31 3.96
CA THR A 87 -7.44 -7.75 3.77
C THR A 87 -7.99 -8.05 2.38
N ALA A 88 -8.97 -7.26 1.93
CA ALA A 88 -9.54 -7.42 0.58
C ALA A 88 -8.49 -7.18 -0.49
N ILE A 89 -7.64 -6.16 -0.32
CA ILE A 89 -6.55 -5.86 -1.25
C ILE A 89 -5.54 -7.01 -1.28
N ILE A 90 -5.11 -7.49 -0.13
CA ILE A 90 -4.16 -8.58 -0.02
C ILE A 90 -4.68 -9.83 -0.73
N ASN A 91 -5.93 -10.20 -0.46
CA ASN A 91 -6.53 -11.38 -1.07
C ASN A 91 -6.64 -11.23 -2.59
N ARG A 92 -6.98 -10.04 -3.06
CA ARG A 92 -7.07 -9.78 -4.50
C ARG A 92 -5.72 -9.90 -5.18
N ILE A 93 -4.67 -9.32 -4.58
CA ILE A 93 -3.31 -9.39 -5.13
C ILE A 93 -2.83 -10.85 -5.18
N ARG A 94 -3.02 -11.61 -4.09
CA ARG A 94 -2.61 -13.01 -4.04
C ARG A 94 -3.35 -13.85 -5.08
N SER A 95 -4.62 -13.58 -5.30
CA SER A 95 -5.41 -14.26 -6.33
C SER A 95 -4.82 -14.00 -7.72
N LEU A 96 -4.42 -12.76 -8.01
CA LEU A 96 -3.81 -12.42 -9.30
C LEU A 96 -2.43 -13.08 -9.48
N GLN A 97 -1.66 -13.22 -8.40
CA GLN A 97 -0.34 -13.83 -8.45
C GLN A 97 -0.39 -15.34 -8.63
N ASN A 98 -1.49 -15.97 -8.28
CA ASN A 98 -1.67 -17.42 -8.39
C ASN A 98 -2.28 -17.86 -9.71
N GLU A 99 -2.54 -16.96 -10.64
CA GLU A 99 -3.07 -17.27 -11.95
C GLU A 99 -2.01 -17.72 -12.95
#